data_001fd529314c6d263027c31d2ea74399
#
_entry.id   001fd529314c6d263027c31d2ea74399
#
_cell.length_a   1.000
_cell.length_b   1.000
_cell.length_c   1.000
_cell.angle_alpha   90.00
_cell.angle_beta   90.00
_cell.angle_gamma   90.00
#
_symmetry.space_group_name_H-M   'P 1'
#
loop_
_entity.id
_entity.type
_entity.pdbx_description
1 polymer ?
#
loop_
_entity_poly.entity_id
_entity_poly.type
_entity_poly.pdbx_seq_one_letter_code
_entity_poly.pdbx_strand_id
1 'polypeptide(L)'
;MSRRSRLVGLLFGLLALGCASGGSGASGGSGGSSGSGTGGTGNTSVMNPPSSYSQNSGSSAAFPYPQGHALPNCTFPTYNTDTVQTAYTNWKAKFFDGTKVVRPENGNDTVSEGIGYGMLIGVFMNDQPMFDTLWTYAKSHFDGNHLMTWCQGTGQSGSCNSSGSATDGDEDMAYALLMASKQWSGGSYASDATTLIGNIYTHEVNGTTLVAGDSFGSNGLNELDPSYYAPSYYRAFATVDSGHNWMGVLNQCYTTLAAASGSYGLVPNWITPSGTGTGAVDSAKGAYFGYDACRIPFRIGIDYCLNGDTRAQTYAQLISTFYASKSTATSLSGIVDGYTTSGGVPPYTTYAAGMAFVGPAGIGAMAVGDSAATLRNLSYLTVKAYSTSPAMNTSGAFTYYHASWGVLSLMAMSGNFWDMTQ
;
A
#
# COMPACT_ATOMS: atom_id res chain seq x y z
N MET A 1 2.63 -44.39 9.95
CA MET A 1 3.71 -43.59 10.60
C MET A 1 3.60 -42.19 10.02
N SER A 2 2.92 -41.34 10.75
CA SER A 2 2.58 -39.97 10.35
C SER A 2 3.77 -39.03 10.60
N ARG A 3 4.34 -38.43 9.56
CA ARG A 3 5.27 -37.31 9.71
C ARG A 3 4.46 -36.04 9.92
N ARG A 4 4.41 -35.56 11.14
CA ARG A 4 3.90 -34.22 11.46
C ARG A 4 4.91 -33.19 10.94
N SER A 5 4.54 -32.47 9.89
CA SER A 5 5.22 -31.22 9.49
C SER A 5 5.02 -30.20 10.59
N ARG A 6 6.10 -29.76 11.20
CA ARG A 6 6.07 -28.65 12.15
C ARG A 6 6.04 -27.36 11.32
N LEU A 7 4.89 -26.69 11.32
CA LEU A 7 4.76 -25.32 10.87
C LEU A 7 5.62 -24.45 11.82
N VAL A 8 6.65 -23.83 11.30
CA VAL A 8 7.39 -22.79 12.01
C VAL A 8 6.63 -21.49 11.79
N GLY A 9 5.79 -21.13 12.76
CA GLY A 9 5.23 -19.80 12.83
C GLY A 9 6.38 -18.81 13.05
N LEU A 10 6.69 -17.99 12.05
CA LEU A 10 7.59 -16.86 12.22
C LEU A 10 6.86 -15.78 13.02
N LEU A 11 7.10 -15.77 14.33
CA LEU A 11 6.80 -14.64 15.20
C LEU A 11 7.59 -13.42 14.70
N PHE A 12 6.88 -12.36 14.33
CA PHE A 12 7.45 -11.02 14.27
C PHE A 12 7.78 -10.57 15.70
N GLY A 13 8.99 -10.91 16.16
CA GLY A 13 9.47 -10.51 17.47
C GLY A 13 9.81 -9.01 17.48
N LEU A 14 8.95 -8.20 18.09
CA LEU A 14 9.29 -6.83 18.47
C LEU A 14 10.32 -6.85 19.60
N LEU A 15 11.55 -6.46 19.33
CA LEU A 15 12.45 -5.96 20.36
C LEU A 15 12.24 -4.44 20.48
N ALA A 16 11.55 -4.04 21.55
CA ALA A 16 11.41 -2.65 21.96
C ALA A 16 12.75 -2.19 22.56
N LEU A 17 13.47 -1.32 21.86
CA LEU A 17 14.52 -0.49 22.45
C LEU A 17 13.95 0.91 22.64
N GLY A 18 13.78 1.30 23.89
CA GLY A 18 13.36 2.62 24.31
C GLY A 18 14.41 3.67 23.94
N CYS A 19 13.95 4.78 23.39
CA CYS A 19 14.71 6.02 23.31
C CYS A 19 14.14 7.04 24.27
N ALA A 20 15.00 7.49 25.17
CA ALA A 20 14.77 8.52 26.14
C ALA A 20 14.64 9.90 25.46
N SER A 21 13.76 10.70 26.04
CA SER A 21 13.48 12.09 25.73
C SER A 21 14.65 13.01 26.13
N GLY A 22 15.01 13.94 25.23
CA GLY A 22 15.81 15.12 25.54
C GLY A 22 15.16 16.33 24.89
N GLY A 23 14.59 17.22 25.72
CA GLY A 23 13.99 18.46 25.33
C GLY A 23 14.96 19.65 25.43
N SER A 24 14.64 20.69 24.68
CA SER A 24 14.90 22.15 24.87
C SER A 24 14.65 22.81 23.51
N GLY A 25 13.83 23.81 23.31
CA GLY A 25 13.60 25.06 24.03
C GLY A 25 14.09 26.23 23.18
N ALA A 26 13.16 27.13 22.80
CA ALA A 26 13.30 28.55 22.50
C ALA A 26 12.77 28.96 21.10
N SER A 27 11.71 29.67 21.03
CA SER A 27 11.34 31.08 21.16
C SER A 27 11.45 31.89 19.86
N GLY A 28 10.30 32.40 19.41
CA GLY A 28 10.03 33.81 19.17
C GLY A 28 10.04 34.34 17.75
N GLY A 29 8.93 34.95 17.35
CA GLY A 29 8.94 35.89 16.23
C GLY A 29 7.60 36.12 15.58
N SER A 30 6.89 37.12 16.06
CA SER A 30 5.60 37.64 15.58
C SER A 30 5.69 38.37 14.24
N GLY A 31 4.58 38.32 13.47
CA GLY A 31 4.37 39.22 12.34
C GLY A 31 3.02 38.92 11.66
N GLY A 32 2.01 39.69 12.03
CA GLY A 32 0.67 39.59 11.46
C GLY A 32 0.53 40.38 10.17
N SER A 33 -0.40 39.96 9.34
CA SER A 33 -1.15 40.85 8.45
C SER A 33 -2.46 40.19 8.04
N SER A 34 -3.54 40.90 8.30
CA SER A 34 -4.91 40.62 7.96
C SER A 34 -5.18 40.87 6.47
N GLY A 35 -5.91 39.98 5.83
CA GLY A 35 -6.48 40.18 4.52
C GLY A 35 -7.76 39.37 4.33
N SER A 36 -8.91 40.03 4.43
CA SER A 36 -10.23 39.50 4.09
C SER A 36 -10.39 39.38 2.59
N GLY A 37 -10.97 38.26 2.11
CA GLY A 37 -11.30 38.10 0.71
C GLY A 37 -12.28 36.94 0.48
N THR A 38 -13.49 37.31 0.26
CA THR A 38 -14.70 36.72 -0.33
C THR A 38 -14.51 35.46 -1.19
N GLY A 39 -15.56 34.59 -1.09
CA GLY A 39 -15.75 33.31 -1.77
C GLY A 39 -15.50 33.31 -3.29
N GLY A 40 -15.01 32.17 -3.74
CA GLY A 40 -14.77 31.86 -5.13
C GLY A 40 -14.89 30.36 -5.38
N THR A 41 -15.79 30.05 -6.25
CA THR A 41 -16.11 28.84 -6.99
C THR A 41 -14.89 27.99 -7.30
N GLY A 42 -15.11 26.65 -7.26
CA GLY A 42 -14.15 25.59 -7.52
C GLY A 42 -13.13 25.90 -8.63
N ASN A 43 -11.88 25.96 -8.22
CA ASN A 43 -10.77 26.12 -9.14
C ASN A 43 -10.00 24.79 -9.21
N THR A 44 -10.30 24.01 -10.25
CA THR A 44 -9.43 22.95 -10.72
C THR A 44 -8.20 23.60 -11.35
N SER A 45 -7.28 24.10 -10.54
CA SER A 45 -6.00 24.56 -11.04
C SER A 45 -5.18 23.34 -11.47
N VAL A 46 -5.21 23.04 -12.76
CA VAL A 46 -4.21 22.24 -13.43
C VAL A 46 -2.87 22.97 -13.22
N MET A 47 -2.05 22.50 -12.31
CA MET A 47 -0.71 23.05 -12.12
C MET A 47 0.14 22.62 -13.31
N ASN A 48 0.65 23.57 -14.07
CA ASN A 48 1.63 23.30 -15.12
C ASN A 48 2.87 22.62 -14.50
N PRO A 49 3.40 21.58 -15.15
CA PRO A 49 4.62 20.93 -14.67
C PRO A 49 5.77 21.95 -14.61
N PRO A 50 6.66 21.86 -13.64
CA PRO A 50 7.84 22.74 -13.56
C PRO A 50 8.72 22.56 -14.79
N SER A 51 9.22 23.67 -15.34
CA SER A 51 9.94 23.76 -16.62
C SER A 51 11.38 23.20 -16.61
N SER A 52 11.79 22.49 -15.55
CA SER A 52 13.14 21.91 -15.42
C SER A 52 13.12 20.50 -14.85
N TYR A 53 12.46 19.58 -15.53
CA TYR A 53 12.51 18.17 -15.17
C TYR A 53 13.42 17.43 -16.14
N SER A 54 14.53 16.89 -15.65
CA SER A 54 15.37 15.96 -16.40
C SER A 54 14.63 14.62 -16.43
N GLN A 55 13.97 14.31 -17.54
CA GLN A 55 13.46 12.96 -17.80
C GLN A 55 14.63 11.96 -17.73
N ASN A 56 14.44 10.83 -17.08
CA ASN A 56 15.33 9.68 -17.27
C ASN A 56 15.26 9.30 -18.75
N SER A 57 16.28 9.69 -19.50
CA SER A 57 16.37 9.56 -20.94
C SER A 57 16.65 8.10 -21.32
N GLY A 58 15.62 7.36 -21.74
CA GLY A 58 15.85 5.99 -22.19
C GLY A 58 14.72 5.34 -22.97
N SER A 59 13.47 5.68 -22.75
CA SER A 59 12.35 5.13 -23.50
C SER A 59 11.29 6.20 -23.77
N SER A 60 10.57 6.08 -24.88
CA SER A 60 9.38 6.87 -25.17
C SER A 60 8.23 6.39 -24.26
N ALA A 61 8.20 6.86 -23.02
CA ALA A 61 7.11 6.59 -22.11
C ALA A 61 5.81 7.22 -22.64
N ALA A 62 4.70 6.47 -22.61
CA ALA A 62 3.40 7.00 -22.99
C ALA A 62 2.88 8.01 -21.97
N PHE A 63 3.21 7.79 -20.70
CA PHE A 63 2.77 8.60 -19.56
C PHE A 63 3.97 9.01 -18.70
N PRO A 64 4.80 9.97 -19.15
CA PRO A 64 5.98 10.38 -18.39
C PRO A 64 5.58 11.02 -17.06
N TYR A 65 6.41 10.79 -16.03
CA TYR A 65 6.24 11.50 -14.76
C TYR A 65 6.62 12.99 -14.90
N PRO A 66 5.92 13.96 -14.27
CA PRO A 66 4.71 13.80 -13.49
C PRO A 66 3.47 13.69 -14.37
N GLN A 67 2.60 12.72 -14.06
CA GLN A 67 1.40 12.49 -14.88
C GLN A 67 0.26 13.43 -14.48
N GLY A 68 0.06 13.68 -13.18
CA GLY A 68 -0.96 14.57 -12.66
C GLY A 68 -2.37 14.18 -13.10
N HIS A 69 -2.64 12.88 -13.23
CA HIS A 69 -3.91 12.37 -13.70
C HIS A 69 -5.00 12.55 -12.64
N ALA A 70 -6.07 13.26 -12.98
CA ALA A 70 -7.17 13.45 -12.06
C ALA A 70 -7.96 12.15 -11.88
N LEU A 71 -8.12 11.70 -10.65
CA LEU A 71 -9.00 10.58 -10.31
C LEU A 71 -10.43 11.11 -10.20
N PRO A 72 -11.40 10.62 -11.03
CA PRO A 72 -12.65 11.33 -11.30
C PRO A 72 -13.58 11.43 -10.09
N ASN A 73 -13.47 10.51 -9.14
CA ASN A 73 -14.40 10.41 -8.01
C ASN A 73 -13.80 10.91 -6.68
N CYS A 74 -12.55 11.40 -6.67
CA CYS A 74 -11.85 11.78 -5.45
C CYS A 74 -11.51 13.26 -5.37
N THR A 75 -11.40 13.76 -4.14
CA THR A 75 -10.90 15.11 -3.87
C THR A 75 -9.44 15.03 -3.42
N PHE A 76 -8.57 15.70 -4.15
CA PHE A 76 -7.14 15.74 -3.84
C PHE A 76 -6.82 16.70 -2.69
N PRO A 77 -5.74 16.46 -1.90
CA PRO A 77 -5.13 17.51 -1.10
C PRO A 77 -4.46 18.56 -1.99
N THR A 78 -4.07 19.69 -1.44
CA THR A 78 -3.10 20.57 -2.12
C THR A 78 -1.74 19.89 -2.12
N TYR A 79 -1.22 19.54 -3.29
CA TYR A 79 0.02 18.79 -3.44
C TYR A 79 1.06 19.52 -4.30
N ASN A 80 2.31 19.03 -4.23
CA ASN A 80 3.41 19.43 -5.09
C ASN A 80 4.11 18.17 -5.64
N THR A 81 4.25 18.08 -6.96
CA THR A 81 4.87 16.94 -7.64
C THR A 81 6.35 16.75 -7.29
N ASP A 82 7.11 17.83 -7.05
CA ASP A 82 8.51 17.74 -6.63
C ASP A 82 8.69 16.95 -5.33
N THR A 83 7.64 16.93 -4.49
CA THR A 83 7.62 16.13 -3.26
C THR A 83 7.70 14.63 -3.57
N VAL A 84 6.96 14.18 -4.57
CA VAL A 84 6.95 12.75 -4.97
C VAL A 84 8.31 12.35 -5.54
N GLN A 85 8.90 13.20 -6.38
CA GLN A 85 10.24 12.96 -6.92
C GLN A 85 11.30 12.84 -5.82
N THR A 86 11.26 13.73 -4.84
CA THR A 86 12.19 13.70 -3.71
C THR A 86 11.99 12.43 -2.87
N ALA A 87 10.73 12.08 -2.57
CA ALA A 87 10.39 10.88 -1.83
C ALA A 87 10.85 9.60 -2.55
N TYR A 88 10.61 9.52 -3.86
CA TYR A 88 11.08 8.43 -4.70
C TYR A 88 12.61 8.31 -4.70
N THR A 89 13.32 9.42 -4.89
CA THR A 89 14.78 9.43 -4.89
C THR A 89 15.35 8.91 -3.57
N ASN A 90 14.78 9.36 -2.44
CA ASN A 90 15.16 8.89 -1.11
C ASN A 90 14.86 7.39 -0.92
N TRP A 91 13.67 6.95 -1.34
CA TRP A 91 13.25 5.55 -1.25
C TRP A 91 14.17 4.65 -2.07
N LYS A 92 14.39 4.99 -3.34
CA LYS A 92 15.24 4.22 -4.25
C LYS A 92 16.67 4.11 -3.73
N ALA A 93 17.24 5.21 -3.27
CA ALA A 93 18.62 5.24 -2.73
C ALA A 93 18.81 4.34 -1.50
N LYS A 94 17.75 4.10 -0.73
CA LYS A 94 17.83 3.34 0.52
C LYS A 94 17.42 1.87 0.37
N PHE A 95 16.38 1.61 -0.42
CA PHE A 95 15.73 0.29 -0.43
C PHE A 95 15.95 -0.49 -1.73
N PHE A 96 16.41 0.14 -2.80
CA PHE A 96 16.80 -0.57 -4.03
C PHE A 96 18.32 -0.73 -4.07
N ASP A 97 18.81 -1.97 -3.92
CA ASP A 97 20.26 -2.27 -3.89
C ASP A 97 20.90 -2.40 -5.27
N GLY A 98 20.16 -2.12 -6.35
CA GLY A 98 20.58 -2.29 -7.74
C GLY A 98 20.13 -3.63 -8.35
N THR A 99 19.53 -4.52 -7.54
CA THR A 99 19.06 -5.84 -7.97
C THR A 99 17.63 -6.10 -7.50
N LYS A 100 17.32 -5.69 -6.27
CA LYS A 100 16.08 -6.00 -5.56
C LYS A 100 15.74 -4.93 -4.54
N VAL A 101 14.52 -4.96 -4.03
CA VAL A 101 14.13 -4.17 -2.85
C VAL A 101 14.52 -4.94 -1.60
N VAL A 102 15.19 -4.26 -0.68
CA VAL A 102 15.68 -4.84 0.58
C VAL A 102 15.02 -4.21 1.80
N ARG A 103 14.99 -4.95 2.91
CA ARG A 103 14.60 -4.46 4.23
C ARG A 103 15.84 -4.31 5.12
N PRO A 104 16.47 -3.11 5.16
CA PRO A 104 17.72 -2.92 5.92
C PRO A 104 17.56 -3.21 7.42
N GLU A 105 16.39 -2.90 7.96
CA GLU A 105 16.05 -3.20 9.34
C GLU A 105 15.87 -4.68 9.64
N ASN A 106 15.80 -5.54 8.61
CA ASN A 106 15.68 -6.99 8.75
C ASN A 106 16.82 -7.75 8.06
N GLY A 107 18.04 -7.22 8.10
CA GLY A 107 19.23 -7.91 7.58
C GLY A 107 19.34 -7.88 6.05
N ASN A 108 18.70 -6.96 5.37
CA ASN A 108 18.63 -6.84 3.91
C ASN A 108 17.98 -8.05 3.22
N ASP A 109 17.07 -8.72 3.88
CA ASP A 109 16.21 -9.69 3.22
C ASP A 109 15.25 -9.02 2.24
N THR A 110 14.54 -9.82 1.44
CA THR A 110 13.61 -9.37 0.43
C THR A 110 12.29 -10.09 0.57
N VAL A 111 11.19 -9.37 0.38
CA VAL A 111 9.84 -9.96 0.33
C VAL A 111 9.18 -9.64 -1.01
N SER A 112 8.29 -10.51 -1.49
CA SER A 112 7.55 -10.30 -2.74
C SER A 112 6.73 -9.01 -2.72
N GLU A 113 6.16 -8.66 -1.57
CA GLU A 113 5.53 -7.36 -1.30
C GLU A 113 6.46 -6.20 -1.69
N GLY A 114 7.74 -6.25 -1.30
CA GLY A 114 8.72 -5.21 -1.61
C GLY A 114 9.04 -5.12 -3.10
N ILE A 115 9.09 -6.24 -3.79
CA ILE A 115 9.27 -6.27 -5.25
C ILE A 115 8.04 -5.66 -5.92
N GLY A 116 6.82 -6.04 -5.51
CA GLY A 116 5.58 -5.45 -6.01
C GLY A 116 5.53 -3.93 -5.84
N TYR A 117 5.83 -3.41 -4.63
CA TYR A 117 5.91 -1.97 -4.39
C TYR A 117 6.96 -1.29 -5.27
N GLY A 118 8.14 -1.90 -5.42
CA GLY A 118 9.19 -1.36 -6.27
C GLY A 118 8.79 -1.30 -7.74
N MET A 119 8.07 -2.30 -8.25
CA MET A 119 7.56 -2.32 -9.62
C MET A 119 6.45 -1.27 -9.81
N LEU A 120 5.51 -1.13 -8.87
CA LEU A 120 4.50 -0.06 -8.89
C LEU A 120 5.15 1.33 -8.90
N ILE A 121 6.08 1.58 -7.98
CA ILE A 121 6.81 2.84 -7.93
C ILE A 121 7.56 3.07 -9.24
N GLY A 122 8.24 2.05 -9.76
CA GLY A 122 9.03 2.13 -10.98
C GLY A 122 8.20 2.52 -12.20
N VAL A 123 7.05 1.89 -12.41
CA VAL A 123 6.21 2.16 -13.58
C VAL A 123 5.61 3.57 -13.55
N PHE A 124 5.12 4.02 -12.40
CA PHE A 124 4.53 5.35 -12.27
C PHE A 124 5.57 6.47 -12.23
N MET A 125 6.80 6.19 -11.77
CA MET A 125 7.92 7.14 -11.83
C MET A 125 8.68 7.10 -13.15
N ASN A 126 8.25 6.29 -14.11
CA ASN A 126 8.90 6.09 -15.41
C ASN A 126 10.36 5.62 -15.29
N ASP A 127 10.64 4.71 -14.35
CA ASP A 127 11.95 4.10 -14.15
C ASP A 127 11.97 2.66 -14.69
N GLN A 128 11.97 2.53 -16.01
CA GLN A 128 11.99 1.23 -16.69
C GLN A 128 13.19 0.36 -16.29
N PRO A 129 14.44 0.87 -16.18
CA PRO A 129 15.58 0.03 -15.77
C PRO A 129 15.41 -0.61 -14.39
N MET A 130 14.88 0.13 -13.40
CA MET A 130 14.58 -0.44 -12.08
C MET A 130 13.45 -1.48 -12.18
N PHE A 131 12.39 -1.18 -12.92
CA PHE A 131 11.26 -2.08 -13.13
C PHE A 131 11.72 -3.41 -13.74
N ASP A 132 12.49 -3.39 -14.83
CA ASP A 132 12.99 -4.58 -15.53
C ASP A 132 13.91 -5.43 -14.64
N THR A 133 14.71 -4.76 -13.81
CA THR A 133 15.58 -5.43 -12.84
C THR A 133 14.77 -6.17 -11.80
N LEU A 134 13.74 -5.51 -11.21
CA LEU A 134 12.87 -6.12 -10.21
C LEU A 134 12.03 -7.26 -10.78
N TRP A 135 11.51 -7.11 -11.99
CA TRP A 135 10.78 -8.18 -12.66
C TRP A 135 11.67 -9.40 -12.98
N THR A 136 12.91 -9.15 -13.38
CA THR A 136 13.91 -10.21 -13.58
C THR A 136 14.21 -10.94 -12.28
N TYR A 137 14.35 -10.21 -11.19
CA TYR A 137 14.54 -10.79 -9.86
C TYR A 137 13.33 -11.64 -9.44
N ALA A 138 12.11 -11.13 -9.58
CA ALA A 138 10.89 -11.87 -9.27
C ALA A 138 10.83 -13.22 -10.00
N LYS A 139 11.03 -13.21 -11.32
CA LYS A 139 11.02 -14.44 -12.15
C LYS A 139 12.06 -15.46 -11.73
N SER A 140 13.20 -15.03 -11.21
CA SER A 140 14.25 -15.95 -10.74
C SER A 140 13.91 -16.62 -9.40
N HIS A 141 12.85 -16.16 -8.72
CA HIS A 141 12.38 -16.68 -7.44
C HIS A 141 10.93 -17.21 -7.52
N PHE A 142 10.48 -17.54 -8.70
CA PHE A 142 9.19 -18.21 -8.87
C PHE A 142 9.24 -19.63 -8.31
N ASP A 143 8.14 -20.01 -7.70
CA ASP A 143 7.88 -21.38 -7.27
C ASP A 143 7.39 -22.29 -8.43
N GLY A 144 6.88 -23.47 -8.09
CA GLY A 144 6.33 -24.41 -9.08
C GLY A 144 5.03 -23.97 -9.76
N ASN A 145 4.34 -22.99 -9.18
CA ASN A 145 3.10 -22.39 -9.69
C ASN A 145 3.36 -21.10 -10.48
N HIS A 146 4.63 -20.76 -10.67
CA HIS A 146 5.08 -19.50 -11.30
C HIS A 146 4.55 -18.25 -10.60
N LEU A 147 4.50 -18.29 -9.27
CA LEU A 147 4.27 -17.17 -8.35
C LEU A 147 5.55 -16.90 -7.58
N MET A 148 5.78 -15.66 -7.14
CA MET A 148 7.01 -15.34 -6.43
C MET A 148 6.96 -15.86 -4.99
N THR A 149 7.96 -16.67 -4.58
CA THR A 149 8.11 -17.05 -3.18
C THR A 149 8.21 -15.81 -2.31
N TRP A 150 7.40 -15.74 -1.23
CA TRP A 150 7.13 -14.49 -0.54
C TRP A 150 8.34 -13.88 0.18
N CYS A 151 9.36 -14.67 0.51
CA CYS A 151 10.51 -14.20 1.31
C CYS A 151 11.82 -14.86 0.91
N GLN A 152 12.89 -14.05 0.74
CA GLN A 152 14.21 -14.47 0.30
C GLN A 152 15.32 -13.85 1.16
N GLY A 153 16.30 -14.68 1.55
CA GLY A 153 17.49 -14.22 2.27
C GLY A 153 17.49 -14.58 3.75
N THR A 154 18.32 -13.91 4.52
CA THR A 154 18.44 -14.12 5.96
C THR A 154 18.05 -12.85 6.69
N GLY A 155 16.87 -12.85 7.31
CA GLY A 155 16.41 -11.78 8.16
C GLY A 155 17.01 -11.86 9.58
N GLN A 156 16.72 -10.87 10.43
CA GLN A 156 17.15 -10.86 11.83
C GLN A 156 16.61 -12.06 12.62
N SER A 157 15.47 -12.60 12.21
CA SER A 157 14.84 -13.77 12.84
C SER A 157 15.31 -15.12 12.28
N GLY A 158 16.31 -15.13 11.40
CA GLY A 158 16.83 -16.32 10.74
C GLY A 158 16.56 -16.37 9.23
N SER A 159 16.69 -17.56 8.64
CA SER A 159 16.47 -17.74 7.19
C SER A 159 15.02 -17.45 6.82
N CYS A 160 14.85 -16.55 5.86
CA CYS A 160 13.60 -16.15 5.25
C CYS A 160 13.57 -16.68 3.82
N ASN A 161 13.50 -18.00 3.66
CA ASN A 161 13.40 -18.65 2.36
C ASN A 161 12.10 -19.46 2.35
N SER A 162 11.06 -18.84 1.81
CA SER A 162 9.74 -19.47 1.67
C SER A 162 9.70 -20.41 0.46
N SER A 163 8.74 -21.32 0.47
CA SER A 163 8.45 -22.21 -0.66
C SER A 163 7.14 -21.85 -1.37
N GLY A 164 6.38 -20.89 -0.86
CA GLY A 164 5.11 -20.46 -1.41
C GLY A 164 5.02 -18.94 -1.55
N SER A 165 3.99 -18.49 -2.25
CA SER A 165 3.74 -17.09 -2.56
C SER A 165 3.02 -16.33 -1.43
N ALA A 166 2.90 -15.00 -1.62
CA ALA A 166 1.98 -14.13 -0.90
C ALA A 166 1.24 -13.26 -1.92
N THR A 167 -0.06 -13.38 -1.92
CA THR A 167 -0.94 -12.86 -2.98
C THR A 167 -0.81 -11.35 -3.18
N ASP A 168 -0.57 -10.56 -2.13
CA ASP A 168 -0.38 -9.11 -2.25
C ASP A 168 0.81 -8.73 -3.14
N GLY A 169 1.93 -9.46 -3.02
CA GLY A 169 3.11 -9.24 -3.85
C GLY A 169 2.85 -9.60 -5.31
N ASP A 170 2.20 -10.74 -5.54
CA ASP A 170 1.89 -11.21 -6.91
C ASP A 170 0.88 -10.29 -7.61
N GLU A 171 -0.17 -9.83 -6.90
CA GLU A 171 -1.15 -8.86 -7.43
C GLU A 171 -0.50 -7.51 -7.78
N ASP A 172 0.36 -6.98 -6.90
CA ASP A 172 1.05 -5.72 -7.14
C ASP A 172 1.99 -5.83 -8.35
N MET A 173 2.71 -6.96 -8.50
CA MET A 173 3.55 -7.22 -9.68
C MET A 173 2.70 -7.36 -10.95
N ALA A 174 1.59 -8.09 -10.90
CA ALA A 174 0.70 -8.29 -12.03
C ALA A 174 0.07 -6.96 -12.51
N TYR A 175 -0.39 -6.14 -11.59
CA TYR A 175 -0.92 -4.81 -11.90
C TYR A 175 0.17 -3.89 -12.45
N ALA A 176 1.36 -3.90 -11.86
CA ALA A 176 2.49 -3.11 -12.34
C ALA A 176 2.91 -3.51 -13.76
N LEU A 177 2.92 -4.82 -14.10
CA LEU A 177 3.17 -5.31 -15.46
C LEU A 177 2.11 -4.84 -16.46
N LEU A 178 0.84 -4.85 -16.05
CA LEU A 178 -0.25 -4.37 -16.89
C LEU A 178 -0.08 -2.87 -17.17
N MET A 179 0.26 -2.07 -16.17
CA MET A 179 0.60 -0.65 -16.34
C MET A 179 1.84 -0.47 -17.22
N ALA A 180 2.89 -1.28 -17.04
CA ALA A 180 4.11 -1.25 -17.84
C ALA A 180 3.83 -1.50 -19.34
N SER A 181 2.87 -2.37 -19.65
CA SER A 181 2.44 -2.64 -21.03
C SER A 181 1.82 -1.42 -21.73
N LYS A 182 1.34 -0.44 -20.96
CA LYS A 182 0.79 0.83 -21.45
C LYS A 182 1.83 1.94 -21.42
N GLN A 183 2.75 1.88 -20.44
CA GLN A 183 3.76 2.90 -20.20
C GLN A 183 4.89 2.83 -21.24
N TRP A 184 5.35 1.63 -21.56
CA TRP A 184 6.51 1.41 -22.42
C TRP A 184 6.21 0.51 -23.61
N SER A 185 6.66 0.92 -24.79
CA SER A 185 6.57 0.11 -25.99
C SER A 185 7.65 -0.98 -26.01
N GLY A 186 7.30 -2.15 -26.50
CA GLY A 186 8.22 -3.30 -26.57
C GLY A 186 8.23 -4.11 -25.26
N GLY A 187 9.03 -5.17 -25.25
CA GLY A 187 9.08 -6.10 -24.11
C GLY A 187 7.90 -7.07 -24.04
N SER A 188 7.88 -7.90 -22.99
CA SER A 188 6.88 -8.94 -22.77
C SER A 188 5.83 -8.56 -21.71
N TYR A 189 5.75 -7.27 -21.31
CA TYR A 189 4.93 -6.84 -20.17
C TYR A 189 3.47 -7.30 -20.26
N ALA A 190 2.83 -7.16 -21.44
CA ALA A 190 1.44 -7.57 -21.60
C ALA A 190 1.25 -9.08 -21.46
N SER A 191 2.12 -9.89 -22.06
CA SER A 191 2.07 -11.34 -21.96
C SER A 191 2.46 -11.83 -20.56
N ASP A 192 3.47 -11.20 -19.95
CA ASP A 192 3.88 -11.52 -18.58
C ASP A 192 2.76 -11.18 -17.59
N ALA A 193 2.08 -10.02 -17.75
CA ALA A 193 0.92 -9.65 -16.95
C ALA A 193 -0.19 -10.69 -17.06
N THR A 194 -0.61 -11.05 -18.28
CA THR A 194 -1.69 -12.02 -18.49
C THR A 194 -1.35 -13.38 -17.91
N THR A 195 -0.10 -13.82 -18.04
CA THR A 195 0.37 -15.09 -17.47
C THR A 195 0.31 -15.07 -15.95
N LEU A 196 0.85 -14.02 -15.32
CA LEU A 196 0.85 -13.90 -13.86
C LEU A 196 -0.57 -13.77 -13.30
N ILE A 197 -1.44 -12.98 -13.93
CA ILE A 197 -2.86 -12.85 -13.58
C ILE A 197 -3.57 -14.22 -13.60
N GLY A 198 -3.33 -15.02 -14.65
CA GLY A 198 -3.89 -16.37 -14.75
C GLY A 198 -3.36 -17.32 -13.68
N ASN A 199 -2.09 -17.23 -13.29
CA ASN A 199 -1.50 -18.01 -12.23
C ASN A 199 -2.08 -17.62 -10.86
N ILE A 200 -2.23 -16.34 -10.57
CA ILE A 200 -2.90 -15.83 -9.35
C ILE A 200 -4.32 -16.42 -9.26
N TYR A 201 -5.11 -16.32 -10.34
CA TYR A 201 -6.46 -16.87 -10.31
C TYR A 201 -6.49 -18.37 -10.05
N THR A 202 -5.57 -19.11 -10.68
CA THR A 202 -5.51 -20.56 -10.58
C THR A 202 -5.08 -21.05 -9.20
N HIS A 203 -4.17 -20.34 -8.54
CA HIS A 203 -3.50 -20.83 -7.33
C HIS A 203 -3.81 -20.03 -6.06
N GLU A 204 -4.29 -18.79 -6.20
CA GLU A 204 -4.57 -17.89 -5.08
C GLU A 204 -6.04 -17.47 -4.98
N VAL A 205 -6.91 -18.04 -5.83
CA VAL A 205 -8.36 -17.86 -5.75
C VAL A 205 -9.04 -19.21 -5.58
N ASN A 206 -9.84 -19.36 -4.53
CA ASN A 206 -10.68 -20.55 -4.30
C ASN A 206 -12.15 -20.18 -4.56
N GLY A 207 -12.67 -20.60 -5.70
CA GLY A 207 -13.98 -20.18 -6.19
C GLY A 207 -14.00 -18.70 -6.55
N THR A 208 -14.40 -17.84 -5.64
CA THR A 208 -14.31 -16.38 -5.71
C THR A 208 -13.62 -15.77 -4.49
N THR A 209 -13.11 -16.60 -3.59
CA THR A 209 -12.42 -16.14 -2.39
C THR A 209 -10.92 -16.02 -2.66
N LEU A 210 -10.38 -14.81 -2.52
CA LEU A 210 -8.95 -14.59 -2.54
C LEU A 210 -8.33 -15.18 -1.28
N VAL A 211 -7.28 -15.99 -1.44
CA VAL A 211 -6.51 -16.56 -0.32
C VAL A 211 -5.18 -15.83 -0.17
N ALA A 212 -4.49 -16.01 0.94
CA ALA A 212 -3.31 -15.23 1.26
C ALA A 212 -2.01 -15.68 0.56
N GLY A 213 -2.06 -16.77 -0.18
CA GLY A 213 -0.97 -17.33 -0.96
C GLY A 213 -1.30 -18.74 -1.43
N ASP A 214 -0.54 -19.27 -2.36
CA ASP A 214 -0.78 -20.55 -3.03
C ASP A 214 -0.64 -21.79 -2.11
N SER A 215 0.12 -21.65 -1.04
CA SER A 215 0.37 -22.71 -0.06
C SER A 215 -0.01 -22.30 1.36
N PHE A 216 -0.82 -21.27 1.54
CA PHE A 216 -1.19 -20.73 2.83
C PHE A 216 -2.22 -21.60 3.55
N GLY A 217 -1.85 -22.12 4.73
CA GLY A 217 -2.70 -22.97 5.56
C GLY A 217 -3.10 -24.30 4.93
N SER A 218 -4.03 -25.03 5.55
CA SER A 218 -4.52 -26.31 5.02
C SER A 218 -5.51 -26.17 3.86
N ASN A 219 -5.95 -24.96 3.49
CA ASN A 219 -6.74 -24.61 2.29
C ASN A 219 -6.80 -23.11 2.07
N GLY A 220 -6.08 -22.31 2.85
CA GLY A 220 -6.14 -20.84 2.77
C GLY A 220 -7.46 -20.18 3.20
N LEU A 221 -8.53 -20.95 3.36
CA LEU A 221 -9.88 -20.41 3.55
C LEU A 221 -10.19 -19.91 4.96
N ASN A 222 -9.45 -20.33 5.98
CA ASN A 222 -9.69 -19.89 7.36
C ASN A 222 -8.74 -18.76 7.82
N GLU A 223 -7.93 -18.27 6.90
CA GLU A 223 -6.82 -17.34 7.18
C GLU A 223 -6.72 -16.34 6.04
N LEU A 224 -7.77 -15.51 5.87
CA LEU A 224 -7.80 -14.50 4.83
C LEU A 224 -7.17 -13.20 5.34
N ASP A 225 -6.37 -12.55 4.50
CA ASP A 225 -5.86 -11.21 4.75
C ASP A 225 -6.63 -10.17 3.91
N PRO A 226 -7.55 -9.39 4.52
CA PRO A 226 -8.31 -8.39 3.78
C PRO A 226 -7.48 -7.23 3.24
N SER A 227 -6.25 -7.06 3.72
CA SER A 227 -5.35 -6.02 3.20
C SER A 227 -4.83 -6.34 1.79
N TYR A 228 -4.98 -7.58 1.34
CA TYR A 228 -4.67 -7.99 -0.03
C TYR A 228 -5.80 -7.65 -1.02
N TYR A 229 -7.02 -7.33 -0.54
CA TYR A 229 -8.13 -6.99 -1.42
C TYR A 229 -7.84 -5.72 -2.22
N ALA A 230 -7.67 -5.88 -3.54
CA ALA A 230 -7.36 -4.83 -4.50
C ALA A 230 -8.42 -4.72 -5.61
N PRO A 231 -9.66 -4.29 -5.31
CA PRO A 231 -10.77 -4.33 -6.28
C PRO A 231 -10.50 -3.59 -7.58
N SER A 232 -9.75 -2.48 -7.56
CA SER A 232 -9.34 -1.76 -8.77
C SER A 232 -8.47 -2.64 -9.68
N TYR A 233 -7.62 -3.50 -9.10
CA TYR A 233 -6.77 -4.43 -9.87
C TYR A 233 -7.62 -5.50 -10.54
N TYR A 234 -8.62 -6.06 -9.84
CA TYR A 234 -9.49 -7.10 -10.40
C TYR A 234 -10.31 -6.60 -11.58
N ARG A 235 -10.69 -5.31 -11.58
CA ARG A 235 -11.32 -4.67 -12.75
C ARG A 235 -10.37 -4.64 -13.94
N ALA A 236 -9.13 -4.24 -13.72
CA ALA A 236 -8.11 -4.24 -14.76
C ALA A 236 -7.78 -5.67 -15.24
N PHE A 237 -7.65 -6.64 -14.32
CA PHE A 237 -7.42 -8.05 -14.65
C PHE A 237 -8.55 -8.63 -15.52
N ALA A 238 -9.80 -8.32 -15.20
CA ALA A 238 -10.96 -8.76 -15.99
C ALA A 238 -10.93 -8.27 -17.45
N THR A 239 -10.19 -7.20 -17.76
CA THR A 239 -10.08 -6.69 -19.15
C THR A 239 -9.15 -7.53 -20.02
N VAL A 240 -8.20 -8.23 -19.42
CA VAL A 240 -7.14 -9.00 -20.13
C VAL A 240 -7.25 -10.51 -19.89
N ASP A 241 -8.02 -10.92 -18.91
CA ASP A 241 -8.23 -12.32 -18.53
C ASP A 241 -9.73 -12.63 -18.41
N SER A 242 -10.40 -12.66 -19.56
CA SER A 242 -11.85 -12.91 -19.66
C SER A 242 -12.25 -14.35 -19.36
N GLY A 243 -11.30 -15.28 -19.25
CA GLY A 243 -11.54 -16.68 -18.91
C GLY A 243 -11.84 -16.91 -17.43
N HIS A 244 -11.53 -15.96 -16.58
CA HIS A 244 -11.67 -16.05 -15.14
C HIS A 244 -12.67 -15.01 -14.58
N ASN A 245 -13.30 -15.35 -13.45
CA ASN A 245 -14.37 -14.54 -12.86
C ASN A 245 -13.81 -13.51 -11.85
N TRP A 246 -12.94 -12.59 -12.31
CA TRP A 246 -12.37 -11.53 -11.47
C TRP A 246 -13.42 -10.61 -10.84
N MET A 247 -14.53 -10.37 -11.52
CA MET A 247 -15.64 -9.59 -10.94
C MET A 247 -16.34 -10.34 -9.81
N GLY A 248 -16.32 -11.67 -9.83
CA GLY A 248 -16.77 -12.52 -8.71
C GLY A 248 -15.83 -12.37 -7.51
N VAL A 249 -14.51 -12.37 -7.73
CA VAL A 249 -13.50 -12.12 -6.69
C VAL A 249 -13.71 -10.75 -6.05
N LEU A 250 -13.84 -9.71 -6.87
CA LEU A 250 -14.12 -8.36 -6.42
C LEU A 250 -15.36 -8.30 -5.51
N ASN A 251 -16.46 -8.90 -5.94
CA ASN A 251 -17.71 -8.90 -5.18
C ASN A 251 -17.58 -9.67 -3.85
N GLN A 252 -16.84 -10.78 -3.85
CA GLN A 252 -16.58 -11.54 -2.63
C GLN A 252 -15.70 -10.74 -1.66
N CYS A 253 -14.67 -10.06 -2.14
CA CYS A 253 -13.84 -9.18 -1.30
C CYS A 253 -14.68 -8.11 -0.61
N TYR A 254 -15.57 -7.44 -1.32
CA TYR A 254 -16.46 -6.46 -0.70
C TYR A 254 -17.45 -7.06 0.30
N THR A 255 -17.96 -8.24 0.01
CA THR A 255 -18.85 -8.96 0.94
C THR A 255 -18.13 -9.28 2.25
N THR A 256 -16.95 -9.83 2.15
CA THR A 256 -16.13 -10.20 3.31
C THR A 256 -15.64 -8.97 4.07
N LEU A 257 -15.20 -7.92 3.34
CA LEU A 257 -14.79 -6.65 3.92
C LEU A 257 -15.92 -6.01 4.74
N ALA A 258 -17.13 -5.96 4.18
CA ALA A 258 -18.30 -5.42 4.88
C ALA A 258 -18.61 -6.18 6.17
N ALA A 259 -18.52 -7.51 6.14
CA ALA A 259 -18.73 -8.35 7.33
C ALA A 259 -17.67 -8.09 8.43
N ALA A 260 -16.42 -7.78 8.03
CA ALA A 260 -15.31 -7.57 8.95
C ALA A 260 -15.17 -6.12 9.47
N SER A 261 -15.77 -5.12 8.78
CA SER A 261 -15.52 -3.69 9.02
C SER A 261 -16.09 -3.13 10.32
N GLY A 262 -17.13 -3.76 10.86
CA GLY A 262 -17.84 -3.25 12.04
C GLY A 262 -18.30 -1.80 11.86
N SER A 263 -18.42 -1.07 12.98
CA SER A 263 -18.90 0.33 12.97
C SER A 263 -17.82 1.35 12.60
N TYR A 264 -16.56 0.96 12.59
CA TYR A 264 -15.42 1.88 12.46
C TYR A 264 -14.54 1.62 11.23
N GLY A 265 -14.82 0.57 10.44
CA GLY A 265 -13.92 0.18 9.36
C GLY A 265 -12.60 -0.43 9.83
N LEU A 266 -12.50 -0.82 11.11
CA LEU A 266 -11.32 -1.43 11.71
C LEU A 266 -11.33 -2.95 11.46
N VAL A 267 -10.93 -3.34 10.27
CA VAL A 267 -10.85 -4.74 9.86
C VAL A 267 -9.66 -5.41 10.53
N PRO A 268 -9.78 -6.63 11.06
CA PRO A 268 -8.63 -7.37 11.59
C PRO A 268 -7.56 -7.63 10.50
N ASN A 269 -6.31 -7.80 10.91
CA ASN A 269 -5.23 -8.23 10.01
C ASN A 269 -5.58 -9.55 9.31
N TRP A 270 -6.09 -10.50 10.07
CA TRP A 270 -6.47 -11.83 9.60
C TRP A 270 -7.89 -12.18 9.99
N ILE A 271 -8.66 -12.71 9.05
CA ILE A 271 -10.07 -13.05 9.25
C ILE A 271 -10.40 -14.44 8.73
N THR A 272 -11.50 -14.97 9.23
CA THR A 272 -12.20 -16.11 8.62
C THR A 272 -13.06 -15.64 7.44
N PRO A 273 -13.58 -16.52 6.58
CA PRO A 273 -14.51 -16.15 5.50
C PRO A 273 -15.78 -15.43 5.97
N SER A 274 -16.18 -15.60 7.22
CA SER A 274 -17.32 -14.87 7.82
C SER A 274 -16.96 -13.44 8.28
N GLY A 275 -15.72 -12.98 8.12
CA GLY A 275 -15.26 -11.66 8.56
C GLY A 275 -14.87 -11.60 10.04
N THR A 276 -14.78 -12.73 10.74
CA THR A 276 -14.36 -12.76 12.13
C THR A 276 -12.84 -12.77 12.25
N GLY A 277 -12.27 -11.89 13.07
CA GLY A 277 -10.84 -11.84 13.33
C GLY A 277 -10.29 -13.16 13.87
N THR A 278 -9.13 -13.58 13.38
CA THR A 278 -8.47 -14.84 13.76
C THR A 278 -7.01 -14.62 14.14
N GLY A 279 -6.54 -15.37 15.14
CA GLY A 279 -5.13 -15.44 15.54
C GLY A 279 -4.41 -16.68 14.97
N ALA A 280 -4.95 -17.31 13.93
CA ALA A 280 -4.37 -18.55 13.40
C ALA A 280 -2.97 -18.33 12.78
N VAL A 281 -2.77 -17.21 12.09
CA VAL A 281 -1.48 -16.81 11.49
C VAL A 281 -0.62 -16.07 12.50
N ASP A 282 -1.16 -15.06 13.14
CA ASP A 282 -0.51 -14.29 14.22
C ASP A 282 -1.39 -14.31 15.47
N SER A 283 -1.01 -15.14 16.43
CA SER A 283 -1.78 -15.32 17.67
C SER A 283 -1.85 -14.07 18.55
N ALA A 284 -0.92 -13.13 18.38
CA ALA A 284 -0.84 -11.91 19.17
C ALA A 284 -1.61 -10.75 18.55
N LYS A 285 -1.60 -10.63 17.21
CA LYS A 285 -2.08 -9.43 16.51
C LYS A 285 -3.07 -9.71 15.39
N GLY A 286 -3.20 -10.95 14.91
CA GLY A 286 -4.01 -11.31 13.76
C GLY A 286 -5.47 -10.85 13.88
N ALA A 287 -6.07 -10.96 15.05
CA ALA A 287 -7.47 -10.59 15.29
C ALA A 287 -7.70 -9.07 15.54
N TYR A 288 -6.68 -8.24 15.35
CA TYR A 288 -6.73 -6.79 15.57
C TYR A 288 -6.42 -6.04 14.29
N PHE A 289 -6.89 -4.80 14.18
CA PHE A 289 -6.44 -3.87 13.16
C PHE A 289 -4.99 -3.48 13.45
N GLY A 290 -4.10 -3.65 12.48
CA GLY A 290 -2.66 -3.41 12.64
C GLY A 290 -1.94 -3.29 11.32
N TYR A 291 -0.69 -3.79 11.26
CA TYR A 291 0.20 -3.56 10.12
C TYR A 291 -0.21 -4.21 8.80
N ASP A 292 -0.99 -5.29 8.80
CA ASP A 292 -1.57 -5.79 7.55
C ASP A 292 -2.76 -4.92 7.15
N ALA A 293 -3.73 -4.77 8.04
CA ALA A 293 -4.99 -4.06 7.78
C ALA A 293 -4.83 -2.56 7.45
N CYS A 294 -3.71 -1.94 7.84
CA CYS A 294 -3.46 -0.52 7.56
C CYS A 294 -3.41 -0.18 6.07
N ARG A 295 -3.22 -1.17 5.18
CA ARG A 295 -3.22 -1.04 3.72
C ARG A 295 -4.63 -0.89 3.12
N ILE A 296 -5.65 -1.41 3.80
CA ILE A 296 -7.04 -1.46 3.28
C ILE A 296 -7.56 -0.08 2.86
N PRO A 297 -7.40 1.01 3.64
CA PRO A 297 -7.88 2.32 3.23
C PRO A 297 -7.29 2.82 1.91
N PHE A 298 -6.05 2.43 1.57
CA PHE A 298 -5.44 2.74 0.28
C PHE A 298 -6.10 1.93 -0.84
N ARG A 299 -6.07 0.59 -0.75
CA ARG A 299 -6.54 -0.30 -1.82
C ARG A 299 -8.02 -0.07 -2.14
N ILE A 300 -8.84 0.05 -1.12
CA ILE A 300 -10.28 0.30 -1.26
C ILE A 300 -10.55 1.75 -1.68
N GLY A 301 -9.83 2.73 -1.10
CA GLY A 301 -9.96 4.13 -1.48
C GLY A 301 -9.62 4.38 -2.96
N ILE A 302 -8.58 3.73 -3.49
CA ILE A 302 -8.23 3.80 -4.92
C ILE A 302 -9.35 3.24 -5.80
N ASP A 303 -10.04 2.16 -5.42
CA ASP A 303 -11.15 1.65 -6.22
C ASP A 303 -12.30 2.67 -6.31
N TYR A 304 -12.60 3.39 -5.22
CA TYR A 304 -13.56 4.49 -5.31
C TYR A 304 -13.03 5.62 -6.20
N CYS A 305 -11.79 6.02 -6.00
CA CYS A 305 -11.21 7.13 -6.76
C CYS A 305 -11.24 6.90 -8.28
N LEU A 306 -10.95 5.68 -8.70
CA LEU A 306 -10.92 5.29 -10.11
C LEU A 306 -12.32 4.97 -10.64
N ASN A 307 -13.10 4.20 -9.92
CA ASN A 307 -14.27 3.49 -10.44
C ASN A 307 -15.61 3.95 -9.82
N GLY A 308 -15.59 4.76 -8.75
CA GLY A 308 -16.80 5.27 -8.09
C GLY A 308 -17.62 4.19 -7.37
N ASP A 309 -17.02 3.05 -6.96
CA ASP A 309 -17.75 1.98 -6.28
C ASP A 309 -18.25 2.46 -4.90
N THR A 310 -19.56 2.51 -4.72
CA THR A 310 -20.18 3.02 -3.49
C THR A 310 -19.89 2.16 -2.26
N ARG A 311 -19.53 0.88 -2.43
CA ARG A 311 -19.10 -0.01 -1.33
C ARG A 311 -17.75 0.44 -0.81
N ALA A 312 -16.84 0.84 -1.71
CA ALA A 312 -15.55 1.43 -1.37
C ALA A 312 -15.72 2.74 -0.59
N GLN A 313 -16.63 3.62 -1.06
CA GLN A 313 -16.93 4.87 -0.36
C GLN A 313 -17.49 4.62 1.05
N THR A 314 -18.38 3.64 1.19
CA THR A 314 -18.95 3.27 2.49
C THR A 314 -17.84 2.85 3.47
N TYR A 315 -16.91 1.99 3.04
CA TYR A 315 -15.77 1.63 3.87
C TYR A 315 -14.88 2.84 4.21
N ALA A 316 -14.55 3.65 3.18
CA ALA A 316 -13.74 4.86 3.35
C ALA A 316 -14.36 5.83 4.36
N GLN A 317 -15.69 5.99 4.36
CA GLN A 317 -16.40 6.83 5.30
C GLN A 317 -16.25 6.33 6.75
N LEU A 318 -16.36 5.02 6.99
CA LEU A 318 -16.22 4.42 8.33
C LEU A 318 -14.82 4.67 8.89
N ILE A 319 -13.77 4.27 8.15
CA ILE A 319 -12.40 4.35 8.63
C ILE A 319 -11.91 5.81 8.74
N SER A 320 -12.32 6.69 7.81
CA SER A 320 -11.95 8.11 7.86
C SER A 320 -12.61 8.82 9.03
N THR A 321 -13.87 8.50 9.35
CA THR A 321 -14.55 9.02 10.53
C THR A 321 -13.84 8.58 11.81
N PHE A 322 -13.43 7.32 11.87
CA PHE A 322 -12.65 6.81 12.99
C PHE A 322 -11.32 7.55 13.15
N TYR A 323 -10.52 7.65 12.09
CA TYR A 323 -9.24 8.34 12.15
C TYR A 323 -9.39 9.84 12.46
N ALA A 324 -10.42 10.50 11.94
CA ALA A 324 -10.74 11.88 12.28
C ALA A 324 -11.04 12.03 13.79
N SER A 325 -11.68 11.05 14.43
CA SER A 325 -11.93 11.04 15.87
C SER A 325 -10.66 10.90 16.72
N LYS A 326 -9.58 10.40 16.16
CA LYS A 326 -8.25 10.27 16.78
C LYS A 326 -7.31 11.42 16.45
N SER A 327 -7.75 12.36 15.61
CA SER A 327 -6.97 13.47 15.11
C SER A 327 -7.43 14.78 15.76
N THR A 328 -6.57 15.81 15.67
CA THR A 328 -6.95 17.20 15.96
C THR A 328 -6.98 18.00 14.64
N ALA A 329 -7.36 19.27 14.70
CA ALA A 329 -7.33 20.15 13.54
C ALA A 329 -5.92 20.33 12.93
N THR A 330 -4.86 20.00 13.68
CA THR A 330 -3.46 20.26 13.28
C THR A 330 -2.55 19.05 13.44
N SER A 331 -3.02 17.90 13.92
CA SER A 331 -2.16 16.75 14.21
C SER A 331 -2.88 15.42 14.06
N LEU A 332 -2.15 14.43 13.54
CA LEU A 332 -2.54 13.02 13.47
C LEU A 332 -1.86 12.15 14.55
N SER A 333 -1.23 12.76 15.55
CA SER A 333 -0.46 12.04 16.59
C SER A 333 -1.30 11.14 17.51
N GLY A 334 -2.62 11.27 17.48
CA GLY A 334 -3.53 10.38 18.21
C GLY A 334 -3.87 9.09 17.44
N ILE A 335 -3.43 8.95 16.18
CA ILE A 335 -3.52 7.70 15.44
C ILE A 335 -2.37 6.80 15.91
N VAL A 336 -2.69 5.55 16.27
CA VAL A 336 -1.71 4.55 16.71
C VAL A 336 -1.72 3.33 15.76
N ASP A 337 -0.71 2.49 15.89
CA ASP A 337 -0.45 1.36 15.00
C ASP A 337 -1.20 0.06 15.38
N GLY A 338 -2.25 0.18 16.18
CA GLY A 338 -3.09 -0.96 16.52
C GLY A 338 -4.37 -0.57 17.25
N TYR A 339 -5.47 -1.26 16.90
CA TYR A 339 -6.79 -1.09 17.51
C TYR A 339 -7.52 -2.43 17.61
N THR A 340 -8.38 -2.56 18.63
CA THR A 340 -9.44 -3.55 18.56
C THR A 340 -10.47 -3.14 17.49
N THR A 341 -11.23 -4.06 16.97
CA THR A 341 -12.30 -3.76 15.98
C THR A 341 -13.38 -2.83 16.51
N SER A 342 -13.50 -2.71 17.84
CA SER A 342 -14.39 -1.76 18.54
C SER A 342 -13.74 -0.39 18.80
N GLY A 343 -12.55 -0.13 18.26
CA GLY A 343 -11.84 1.16 18.39
C GLY A 343 -11.09 1.37 19.69
N GLY A 344 -11.00 0.34 20.54
CA GLY A 344 -10.24 0.34 21.78
C GLY A 344 -8.76 0.01 21.62
N VAL A 345 -8.03 0.02 22.76
CA VAL A 345 -6.62 -0.37 22.82
C VAL A 345 -6.53 -1.90 22.77
N PRO A 346 -5.68 -2.48 21.91
CA PRO A 346 -5.45 -3.92 21.87
C PRO A 346 -4.61 -4.38 23.09
N PRO A 347 -4.49 -5.70 23.36
CA PRO A 347 -3.76 -6.21 24.52
C PRO A 347 -2.23 -6.20 24.34
N TYR A 348 -1.71 -5.39 23.44
CA TYR A 348 -0.28 -5.18 23.21
C TYR A 348 0.06 -3.70 23.15
N THR A 349 1.34 -3.35 23.30
CA THR A 349 1.78 -1.96 23.25
C THR A 349 1.64 -1.42 21.84
N THR A 350 0.98 -0.24 21.72
CA THR A 350 0.86 0.51 20.48
C THR A 350 1.74 1.76 20.51
N TYR A 351 2.14 2.21 19.33
CA TYR A 351 2.97 3.40 19.13
C TYR A 351 2.25 4.39 18.21
N ALA A 352 2.72 5.62 18.15
CA ALA A 352 2.22 6.59 17.19
C ALA A 352 2.36 6.02 15.75
N ALA A 353 1.29 6.13 14.98
CA ALA A 353 1.21 5.52 13.66
C ALA A 353 2.23 6.14 12.70
N GLY A 354 2.91 5.27 11.97
CA GLY A 354 3.82 5.67 10.89
C GLY A 354 3.09 5.84 9.55
N MET A 355 3.86 6.04 8.49
CA MET A 355 3.34 6.38 7.15
C MET A 355 2.48 5.27 6.53
N ALA A 356 2.69 4.00 6.92
CA ALA A 356 1.86 2.88 6.48
C ALA A 356 0.39 2.97 6.97
N PHE A 357 0.12 3.76 7.99
CA PHE A 357 -1.24 4.07 8.48
C PHE A 357 -1.72 5.43 7.97
N VAL A 358 -0.86 6.45 8.12
CA VAL A 358 -1.22 7.83 7.81
C VAL A 358 -1.40 8.07 6.31
N GLY A 359 -0.58 7.44 5.47
CA GLY A 359 -0.70 7.53 4.02
C GLY A 359 -2.02 6.95 3.50
N PRO A 360 -2.31 5.66 3.76
CA PRO A 360 -3.60 5.05 3.41
C PRO A 360 -4.81 5.79 3.99
N ALA A 361 -4.73 6.34 5.21
CA ALA A 361 -5.79 7.17 5.77
C ALA A 361 -6.09 8.40 4.91
N GLY A 362 -5.06 9.01 4.31
CA GLY A 362 -5.21 10.11 3.36
C GLY A 362 -5.97 9.71 2.09
N ILE A 363 -5.73 8.51 1.56
CA ILE A 363 -6.43 8.00 0.39
C ILE A 363 -7.90 7.69 0.71
N GLY A 364 -8.18 7.06 1.86
CA GLY A 364 -9.55 6.90 2.34
C GLY A 364 -10.27 8.25 2.46
N ALA A 365 -9.59 9.29 2.98
CA ALA A 365 -10.15 10.63 3.10
C ALA A 365 -10.34 11.34 1.75
N MET A 366 -9.55 11.02 0.70
CA MET A 366 -9.82 11.48 -0.66
C MET A 366 -11.14 10.92 -1.20
N ALA A 367 -11.41 9.64 -0.94
CA ALA A 367 -12.64 8.97 -1.34
C ALA A 367 -13.89 9.51 -0.63
N VAL A 368 -13.72 10.06 0.57
CA VAL A 368 -14.81 10.72 1.32
C VAL A 368 -15.07 12.14 0.86
N GLY A 369 -14.06 12.85 0.38
CA GLY A 369 -14.17 14.21 -0.12
C GLY A 369 -14.05 15.29 0.95
N ASP A 370 -14.83 16.37 0.84
CA ASP A 370 -14.64 17.57 1.66
C ASP A 370 -15.00 17.39 3.14
N SER A 371 -15.85 16.44 3.48
CA SER A 371 -16.16 16.13 4.89
C SER A 371 -14.96 15.52 5.63
N ALA A 372 -13.93 15.00 4.91
CA ALA A 372 -12.69 14.51 5.46
C ALA A 372 -11.46 15.37 5.11
N ALA A 373 -11.66 16.66 4.73
CA ALA A 373 -10.61 17.54 4.25
C ALA A 373 -9.43 17.69 5.23
N THR A 374 -9.71 17.80 6.53
CA THR A 374 -8.66 17.91 7.56
C THR A 374 -7.78 16.66 7.59
N LEU A 375 -8.37 15.47 7.64
CA LEU A 375 -7.63 14.20 7.63
C LEU A 375 -6.80 14.08 6.34
N ARG A 376 -7.41 14.32 5.18
CA ARG A 376 -6.75 14.28 3.87
C ARG A 376 -5.52 15.17 3.81
N ASN A 377 -5.67 16.45 4.18
CA ASN A 377 -4.59 17.43 4.08
C ASN A 377 -3.48 17.17 5.09
N LEU A 378 -3.82 16.81 6.33
CA LEU A 378 -2.83 16.46 7.36
C LEU A 378 -2.08 15.18 6.99
N SER A 379 -2.75 14.18 6.43
CA SER A 379 -2.09 12.95 5.94
C SER A 379 -1.05 13.30 4.88
N TYR A 380 -1.42 14.09 3.87
CA TYR A 380 -0.47 14.54 2.85
C TYR A 380 0.74 15.27 3.47
N LEU A 381 0.50 16.25 4.34
CA LEU A 381 1.58 17.02 4.96
C LEU A 381 2.50 16.16 5.84
N THR A 382 1.93 15.21 6.57
CA THR A 382 2.69 14.30 7.45
C THR A 382 3.55 13.34 6.62
N VAL A 383 2.96 12.72 5.59
CA VAL A 383 3.68 11.81 4.70
C VAL A 383 4.76 12.57 3.92
N LYS A 384 4.45 13.77 3.43
CA LYS A 384 5.42 14.65 2.79
C LYS A 384 6.61 14.92 3.70
N ALA A 385 6.37 15.39 4.93
CA ALA A 385 7.43 15.72 5.87
C ALA A 385 8.36 14.53 6.15
N TYR A 386 7.80 13.33 6.30
CA TYR A 386 8.57 12.11 6.47
C TYR A 386 9.36 11.74 5.21
N SER A 387 8.70 11.64 4.07
CA SER A 387 9.25 11.06 2.85
C SER A 387 10.31 11.96 2.17
N THR A 388 10.26 13.28 2.42
CA THR A 388 11.26 14.23 1.91
C THR A 388 12.37 14.53 2.91
N SER A 389 12.27 14.03 4.13
CA SER A 389 13.27 14.24 5.17
C SER A 389 14.43 13.23 5.05
N PRO A 390 15.65 13.63 5.41
CA PRO A 390 16.73 12.69 5.68
C PRO A 390 16.36 11.63 6.74
N ALA A 391 15.34 11.88 7.57
CA ALA A 391 14.82 10.92 8.55
C ALA A 391 14.23 9.65 7.92
N MET A 392 13.78 9.69 6.67
CA MET A 392 13.47 8.46 5.92
C MET A 392 14.69 7.51 5.89
N ASN A 393 15.88 8.05 6.03
CA ASN A 393 17.14 7.35 5.99
C ASN A 393 17.67 6.92 7.37
N THR A 394 16.99 7.24 8.47
CA THR A 394 17.44 6.80 9.80
C THR A 394 16.95 5.40 10.12
N SER A 395 17.76 4.63 10.84
CA SER A 395 17.44 3.28 11.26
C SER A 395 16.24 3.27 12.25
N GLY A 396 15.27 2.44 11.98
CA GLY A 396 14.13 2.20 12.85
C GLY A 396 13.37 0.95 12.40
N ALA A 397 12.63 0.33 13.29
CA ALA A 397 11.75 -0.77 12.92
C ALA A 397 10.73 -0.31 11.85
N PHE A 398 10.47 -1.17 10.87
CA PHE A 398 9.53 -0.92 9.78
C PHE A 398 9.82 0.28 8.87
N THR A 399 11.08 0.73 8.80
CA THR A 399 11.46 1.88 7.96
C THR A 399 11.12 1.64 6.49
N TYR A 400 11.44 0.46 5.95
CA TYR A 400 11.09 0.03 4.60
C TYR A 400 9.58 0.14 4.34
N TYR A 401 8.77 -0.42 5.24
CA TYR A 401 7.32 -0.47 5.10
C TYR A 401 6.70 0.92 5.13
N HIS A 402 7.08 1.75 6.11
CA HIS A 402 6.62 3.14 6.19
C HIS A 402 7.06 3.98 4.99
N ALA A 403 8.27 3.81 4.51
CA ALA A 403 8.78 4.53 3.36
C ALA A 403 8.05 4.15 2.07
N SER A 404 7.81 2.86 1.85
CA SER A 404 7.10 2.36 0.67
C SER A 404 5.66 2.87 0.61
N TRP A 405 4.91 2.75 1.72
CA TRP A 405 3.55 3.31 1.80
C TRP A 405 3.52 4.82 1.76
N GLY A 406 4.56 5.49 2.24
CA GLY A 406 4.72 6.93 2.11
C GLY A 406 4.81 7.36 0.64
N VAL A 407 5.67 6.73 -0.14
CA VAL A 407 5.83 7.05 -1.57
C VAL A 407 4.57 6.72 -2.35
N LEU A 408 4.02 5.50 -2.22
CA LEU A 408 2.78 5.10 -2.90
C LEU A 408 1.62 6.04 -2.60
N SER A 409 1.48 6.45 -1.33
CA SER A 409 0.42 7.39 -0.93
C SER A 409 0.63 8.78 -1.51
N LEU A 410 1.87 9.30 -1.55
CA LEU A 410 2.16 10.58 -2.19
C LEU A 410 1.87 10.53 -3.70
N MET A 411 2.22 9.44 -4.36
CA MET A 411 1.91 9.22 -5.78
C MET A 411 0.40 9.28 -6.02
N ALA A 412 -0.38 8.55 -5.22
CA ALA A 412 -1.83 8.56 -5.32
C ALA A 412 -2.43 9.95 -5.00
N MET A 413 -1.97 10.62 -3.94
CA MET A 413 -2.42 11.95 -3.54
C MET A 413 -2.00 13.08 -4.49
N SER A 414 -1.22 12.79 -5.52
CA SER A 414 -0.76 13.76 -6.53
C SER A 414 -1.10 13.37 -7.98
N GLY A 415 -1.99 12.37 -8.16
CA GLY A 415 -2.41 11.93 -9.49
C GLY A 415 -1.33 11.20 -10.29
N ASN A 416 -0.37 10.58 -9.60
CA ASN A 416 0.68 9.77 -10.21
C ASN A 416 0.53 8.28 -9.88
N PHE A 417 -0.67 7.84 -9.55
CA PHE A 417 -1.06 6.44 -9.37
C PHE A 417 -2.49 6.28 -9.90
N TRP A 418 -2.66 5.63 -11.05
CA TRP A 418 -3.94 5.49 -11.73
C TRP A 418 -3.95 4.25 -12.64
N ASP A 419 -5.07 3.93 -13.24
CA ASP A 419 -5.20 2.79 -14.14
C ASP A 419 -4.96 3.23 -15.60
N MET A 420 -3.76 2.96 -16.12
CA MET A 420 -3.38 3.30 -17.50
C MET A 420 -4.09 2.46 -18.56
N THR A 421 -4.98 1.54 -18.17
CA THR A 421 -5.81 0.77 -19.12
C THR A 421 -7.14 1.46 -19.44
N GLN A 422 -7.50 2.53 -18.70
CA GLN A 422 -8.73 3.30 -18.86
C GLN A 422 -8.62 4.42 -19.90
#